data_4a380841fec31c4943790be27700a409
#
_entry.id   4a380841fec31c4943790be27700a409
#
_cell.length_a   1.000
_cell.length_b   1.000
_cell.length_c   1.000
_cell.angle_alpha   90.00
_cell.angle_beta   90.00
_cell.angle_gamma   90.00
#
_symmetry.space_group_name_H-M   'P 1'
#
loop_
_entity.id
_entity.type
_entity.pdbx_description
1 polymer ?
#
loop_
_entity_poly.entity_id
_entity_poly.type
_entity_poly.pdbx_seq_one_letter_code
_entity_poly.pdbx_strand_id
1 'polypeptide(L)'
;MKVSIIALAATVATLSTVAIAAKVSPLGDAPARGTGLPVGQCLRSHDIRSHTVLDRNTLLISGSDRSTYRVTMKGGCLAGASSSDPIITRNPPGSDFICKPIDMDIGIDKSGFETRCIVDSIVKLAPEQVALLPKKLRP
;
A
#
# COMPACT_ATOMS: atom_id res chain seq x y z
N MET A 1 -56.49 28.67 50.17
CA MET A 1 -55.19 27.95 50.02
C MET A 1 -54.98 27.67 48.54
N LYS A 2 -54.04 28.38 47.89
CA LYS A 2 -53.74 28.21 46.48
C LYS A 2 -52.40 27.46 46.41
N VAL A 3 -52.41 26.25 45.86
CA VAL A 3 -51.20 25.42 45.65
C VAL A 3 -50.70 25.71 44.24
N SER A 4 -49.53 26.36 44.12
CA SER A 4 -48.85 26.58 42.83
C SER A 4 -47.98 25.38 42.53
N ILE A 5 -48.26 24.71 41.42
CA ILE A 5 -47.42 23.62 40.86
C ILE A 5 -46.39 24.25 39.95
N ILE A 6 -45.11 24.15 40.33
CA ILE A 6 -43.97 24.57 39.51
C ILE A 6 -43.57 23.36 38.62
N ALA A 7 -43.76 23.48 37.32
CA ALA A 7 -43.31 22.50 36.34
C ALA A 7 -41.85 22.75 36.04
N LEU A 8 -40.94 21.80 36.40
CA LEU A 8 -39.58 21.78 35.96
C LEU A 8 -39.51 21.17 34.53
N ALA A 9 -39.12 22.01 33.59
CA ALA A 9 -38.79 21.56 32.23
C ALA A 9 -37.35 21.06 32.21
N ALA A 10 -37.14 19.75 32.08
CA ALA A 10 -35.84 19.15 31.87
C ALA A 10 -35.46 19.21 30.39
N THR A 11 -34.51 20.06 30.03
CA THR A 11 -33.94 20.12 28.69
C THR A 11 -32.91 19.00 28.52
N VAL A 12 -33.25 18.01 27.73
CA VAL A 12 -32.30 16.93 27.32
C VAL A 12 -31.44 17.47 26.19
N ALA A 13 -30.18 17.74 26.49
CA ALA A 13 -29.17 18.07 25.49
C ALA A 13 -28.73 16.78 24.80
N THR A 14 -29.16 16.56 23.55
CA THR A 14 -28.69 15.47 22.72
C THR A 14 -27.29 15.83 22.18
N LEU A 15 -26.24 15.22 22.73
CA LEU A 15 -24.90 15.26 22.15
C LEU A 15 -24.91 14.42 20.85
N SER A 16 -24.94 15.09 19.71
CA SER A 16 -24.71 14.46 18.42
C SER A 16 -23.23 14.12 18.28
N THR A 17 -22.86 12.88 18.55
CA THR A 17 -21.52 12.37 18.22
C THR A 17 -21.38 12.24 16.70
N VAL A 18 -20.67 13.18 16.07
CA VAL A 18 -20.26 13.07 14.67
C VAL A 18 -19.20 11.97 14.61
N ALA A 19 -19.62 10.77 14.19
CA ALA A 19 -18.69 9.70 13.88
C ALA A 19 -17.92 10.09 12.60
N ILE A 20 -16.69 10.59 12.76
CA ILE A 20 -15.74 10.76 11.65
C ILE A 20 -15.35 9.35 11.23
N ALA A 21 -15.99 8.84 10.19
CA ALA A 21 -15.57 7.60 9.54
C ALA A 21 -14.19 7.87 8.89
N ALA A 22 -13.12 7.61 9.62
CA ALA A 22 -11.79 7.56 9.06
C ALA A 22 -11.82 6.50 7.94
N LYS A 23 -11.52 6.90 6.70
CA LYS A 23 -11.33 5.96 5.59
C LYS A 23 -10.09 5.13 5.93
N VAL A 24 -10.30 3.99 6.58
CA VAL A 24 -9.23 3.03 6.82
C VAL A 24 -8.79 2.51 5.45
N SER A 25 -7.58 2.86 5.05
CA SER A 25 -6.97 2.30 3.85
C SER A 25 -6.84 0.79 4.04
N PRO A 26 -7.28 -0.06 3.11
CA PRO A 26 -7.15 -1.50 3.23
C PRO A 26 -5.70 -1.96 3.38
N LEU A 27 -4.76 -1.15 2.97
CA LEU A 27 -3.32 -1.41 3.07
C LEU A 27 -2.71 -0.97 4.40
N GLY A 28 -3.49 -0.35 5.30
CA GLY A 28 -2.96 0.29 6.51
C GLY A 28 -2.12 1.54 6.20
N ASP A 29 -1.42 2.06 7.19
CA ASP A 29 -0.55 3.21 7.04
C ASP A 29 0.63 2.92 6.10
N ALA A 30 1.17 3.99 5.50
CA ALA A 30 2.38 3.87 4.71
C ALA A 30 3.54 3.39 5.63
N PRO A 31 4.32 2.37 5.20
CA PRO A 31 5.43 1.89 6.00
C PRO A 31 6.49 2.99 6.16
N ALA A 32 7.24 2.91 7.26
CA ALA A 32 8.36 3.81 7.50
C ALA A 32 9.38 3.69 6.35
N ARG A 33 10.08 4.79 6.07
CA ARG A 33 11.15 4.79 5.06
C ARG A 33 12.23 3.78 5.41
N GLY A 34 12.75 3.12 4.40
CA GLY A 34 13.79 2.09 4.57
C GLY A 34 13.25 0.75 5.09
N THR A 35 11.94 0.61 5.32
CA THR A 35 11.36 -0.67 5.73
C THR A 35 11.60 -1.72 4.65
N GLY A 36 12.27 -2.80 5.03
CA GLY A 36 12.49 -3.97 4.21
C GLY A 36 11.71 -5.18 4.70
N LEU A 37 11.93 -6.32 4.06
CA LEU A 37 11.33 -7.59 4.45
C LEU A 37 12.04 -8.18 5.68
N PRO A 38 11.31 -8.93 6.54
CA PRO A 38 11.92 -9.62 7.66
C PRO A 38 13.01 -10.59 7.22
N VAL A 39 13.99 -10.82 8.09
CA VAL A 39 15.06 -11.78 7.85
C VAL A 39 14.47 -13.16 7.50
N GLY A 40 14.97 -13.77 6.41
CA GLY A 40 14.48 -15.05 5.92
C GLY A 40 13.20 -14.99 5.08
N GLN A 41 12.62 -13.81 4.85
CA GLN A 41 11.43 -13.62 4.02
C GLN A 41 11.71 -12.76 2.78
N CYS A 42 12.94 -12.76 2.30
CA CYS A 42 13.34 -12.00 1.11
C CYS A 42 12.58 -12.49 -0.13
N LEU A 43 12.19 -11.56 -0.99
CA LEU A 43 11.63 -11.85 -2.30
C LEU A 43 12.79 -12.15 -3.26
N ARG A 44 12.62 -13.13 -4.14
CA ARG A 44 13.53 -13.32 -5.27
C ARG A 44 13.00 -12.58 -6.49
N SER A 45 13.87 -11.91 -7.21
CA SER A 45 13.46 -11.13 -8.38
C SER A 45 12.82 -11.99 -9.47
N HIS A 46 13.29 -13.20 -9.68
CA HIS A 46 12.71 -14.14 -10.66
C HIS A 46 11.39 -14.77 -10.21
N ASP A 47 11.01 -14.61 -8.94
CA ASP A 47 9.71 -15.06 -8.43
C ASP A 47 8.60 -14.02 -8.65
N ILE A 48 8.92 -12.83 -9.12
CA ILE A 48 7.92 -11.80 -9.45
C ILE A 48 7.11 -12.28 -10.65
N ARG A 49 5.78 -12.37 -10.48
CA ARG A 49 4.85 -12.91 -11.49
C ARG A 49 4.00 -11.83 -12.14
N SER A 50 3.44 -10.95 -11.33
CA SER A 50 2.59 -9.88 -11.81
C SER A 50 2.72 -8.65 -10.93
N HIS A 51 2.22 -7.54 -11.43
CA HIS A 51 2.20 -6.29 -10.70
C HIS A 51 0.91 -5.51 -10.97
N THR A 52 0.62 -4.58 -10.08
CA THR A 52 -0.49 -3.64 -10.22
C THR A 52 -0.03 -2.28 -9.71
N VAL A 53 -0.16 -1.26 -10.55
CA VAL A 53 0.07 0.14 -10.14
C VAL A 53 -1.16 0.61 -9.38
N LEU A 54 -0.97 0.90 -8.08
CA LEU A 54 -2.04 1.36 -7.21
C LEU A 54 -2.21 2.87 -7.28
N ASP A 55 -1.10 3.56 -7.21
CA ASP A 55 -1.00 5.02 -7.32
C ASP A 55 0.39 5.44 -7.81
N ARG A 56 0.65 6.74 -7.88
CA ARG A 56 1.93 7.29 -8.39
C ARG A 56 3.17 6.89 -7.59
N ASN A 57 3.01 6.32 -6.41
CA ASN A 57 4.11 5.94 -5.52
C ASN A 57 4.06 4.47 -5.10
N THR A 58 2.93 3.78 -5.33
CA THR A 58 2.68 2.45 -4.78
C THR A 58 2.48 1.42 -5.88
N LEU A 59 3.32 0.40 -5.86
CA LEU A 59 3.24 -0.78 -6.71
C LEU A 59 2.93 -2.00 -5.84
N LEU A 60 1.98 -2.81 -6.26
CA LEU A 60 1.76 -4.13 -5.70
C LEU A 60 2.41 -5.17 -6.61
N ILE A 61 3.10 -6.13 -6.01
CA ILE A 61 3.78 -7.21 -6.73
C ILE A 61 3.30 -8.54 -6.15
N SER A 62 3.01 -9.53 -7.00
CA SER A 62 2.79 -10.90 -6.55
C SER A 62 4.03 -11.76 -6.78
N GLY A 63 4.34 -12.59 -5.79
CA GLY A 63 5.36 -13.62 -5.88
C GLY A 63 4.80 -14.95 -6.41
N SER A 64 5.69 -15.87 -6.77
CA SER A 64 5.36 -17.24 -7.21
C SER A 64 4.65 -18.04 -6.11
N ASP A 65 4.87 -17.71 -4.84
CA ASP A 65 4.23 -18.29 -3.66
C ASP A 65 2.85 -17.67 -3.35
N ARG A 66 2.29 -16.86 -4.24
CA ARG A 66 1.05 -16.07 -4.08
C ARG A 66 1.13 -14.99 -2.98
N SER A 67 2.29 -14.72 -2.45
CA SER A 67 2.48 -13.58 -1.57
C SER A 67 2.34 -12.28 -2.35
N THR A 68 1.74 -11.28 -1.72
CA THR A 68 1.64 -9.93 -2.27
C THR A 68 2.52 -8.97 -1.47
N TYR A 69 3.27 -8.16 -2.17
CA TYR A 69 4.17 -7.17 -1.59
C TYR A 69 3.73 -5.78 -2.00
N ARG A 70 3.73 -4.85 -1.04
CA ARG A 70 3.58 -3.42 -1.31
C ARG A 70 4.98 -2.81 -1.41
N VAL A 71 5.28 -2.25 -2.57
CA VAL A 71 6.51 -1.52 -2.84
C VAL A 71 6.16 -0.04 -2.94
N THR A 72 6.73 0.77 -2.07
CA THR A 72 6.54 2.22 -2.10
C THR A 72 7.77 2.88 -2.72
N MET A 73 7.56 3.83 -3.60
CA MET A 73 8.61 4.50 -4.37
C MET A 73 8.66 5.99 -4.05
N LYS A 74 9.83 6.60 -4.23
CA LYS A 74 10.04 8.05 -4.08
C LYS A 74 9.66 8.80 -5.34
N GLY A 75 9.33 10.07 -5.19
CA GLY A 75 9.27 11.04 -6.28
C GLY A 75 8.13 10.87 -7.28
N GLY A 76 7.12 10.04 -6.98
CA GLY A 76 6.00 9.85 -7.91
C GLY A 76 6.41 9.14 -9.20
N CYS A 77 7.37 8.24 -9.13
CA CYS A 77 7.97 7.51 -10.25
C CYS A 77 6.93 6.80 -11.14
N LEU A 78 5.83 6.33 -10.54
CA LEU A 78 4.74 5.66 -11.25
C LEU A 78 3.68 6.62 -11.82
N ALA A 79 3.94 7.93 -11.80
CA ALA A 79 2.97 8.90 -12.33
C ALA A 79 2.68 8.63 -13.82
N GLY A 80 1.39 8.38 -14.13
CA GLY A 80 0.93 8.03 -15.47
C GLY A 80 1.34 6.62 -15.94
N ALA A 81 1.89 5.78 -15.07
CA ALA A 81 2.07 4.36 -15.34
C ALA A 81 0.76 3.61 -15.11
N SER A 82 0.59 2.52 -15.86
CA SER A 82 -0.53 1.59 -15.74
C SER A 82 -0.03 0.19 -15.36
N SER A 83 -0.95 -0.67 -14.90
CA SER A 83 -0.60 -2.06 -14.58
C SER A 83 -0.29 -2.92 -15.82
N SER A 84 -0.49 -2.39 -17.04
CA SER A 84 -0.10 -3.03 -18.29
C SER A 84 1.30 -2.62 -18.77
N ASP A 85 1.88 -1.57 -18.18
CA ASP A 85 3.24 -1.16 -18.55
C ASP A 85 4.26 -2.15 -17.96
N PRO A 86 5.21 -2.65 -18.76
CA PRO A 86 6.19 -3.61 -18.25
C PRO A 86 7.04 -3.02 -17.12
N ILE A 87 7.25 -3.82 -16.08
CA ILE A 87 8.27 -3.51 -15.07
C ILE A 87 9.59 -4.18 -15.46
N ILE A 88 10.67 -3.48 -15.24
CA ILE A 88 12.03 -3.95 -15.47
C ILE A 88 12.70 -4.06 -14.10
N THR A 89 13.07 -5.27 -13.71
CA THR A 89 13.84 -5.50 -12.48
C THR A 89 15.28 -5.82 -12.83
N ARG A 90 16.21 -5.22 -12.13
CA ARG A 90 17.64 -5.50 -12.25
C ARG A 90 18.17 -5.96 -10.91
N ASN A 91 19.03 -6.94 -10.93
CA ASN A 91 19.66 -7.46 -9.74
C ASN A 91 21.10 -7.00 -9.66
N PRO A 92 21.59 -6.69 -8.44
CA PRO A 92 23.01 -6.57 -8.23
C PRO A 92 23.74 -7.86 -8.66
N PRO A 93 24.94 -7.77 -9.23
CA PRO A 93 25.72 -8.95 -9.56
C PRO A 93 25.88 -9.88 -8.35
N GLY A 94 25.53 -11.16 -8.52
CA GLY A 94 25.69 -12.19 -7.48
C GLY A 94 24.54 -12.32 -6.48
N SER A 95 23.46 -11.55 -6.59
CA SER A 95 22.27 -11.70 -5.72
C SER A 95 20.99 -11.52 -6.49
N ASP A 96 20.05 -12.44 -6.30
CA ASP A 96 18.66 -12.34 -6.77
C ASP A 96 17.67 -12.07 -5.61
N PHE A 97 18.20 -11.89 -4.38
CA PHE A 97 17.40 -11.67 -3.20
C PHE A 97 17.15 -10.18 -2.96
N ILE A 98 15.89 -9.84 -2.74
CA ILE A 98 15.39 -8.52 -2.41
C ILE A 98 14.90 -8.57 -0.96
N CYS A 99 15.71 -8.07 -0.03
CA CYS A 99 15.39 -8.02 1.40
C CYS A 99 15.14 -6.59 1.85
N LYS A 100 15.84 -5.64 1.25
CA LYS A 100 15.79 -4.22 1.58
C LYS A 100 15.41 -3.40 0.34
N PRO A 101 14.91 -2.17 0.51
CA PRO A 101 14.61 -1.28 -0.62
C PRO A 101 15.77 -1.08 -1.59
N ILE A 102 16.99 -1.02 -1.08
CA ILE A 102 18.21 -0.82 -1.89
C ILE A 102 18.55 -2.04 -2.79
N ASP A 103 18.06 -3.23 -2.45
CA ASP A 103 18.30 -4.43 -3.22
C ASP A 103 17.41 -4.50 -4.47
N MET A 104 16.40 -3.62 -4.57
CA MET A 104 15.43 -3.60 -5.65
C MET A 104 15.70 -2.44 -6.60
N ASP A 105 16.37 -2.70 -7.73
CA ASP A 105 16.44 -1.77 -8.85
C ASP A 105 15.28 -2.07 -9.82
N ILE A 106 14.31 -1.17 -9.82
CA ILE A 106 13.09 -1.32 -10.60
C ILE A 106 12.89 -0.12 -11.53
N GLY A 107 12.44 -0.39 -12.73
CA GLY A 107 12.00 0.61 -13.69
C GLY A 107 10.62 0.28 -14.26
N ILE A 108 9.99 1.27 -14.84
CA ILE A 108 8.77 1.12 -15.63
C ILE A 108 9.10 1.53 -17.07
N ASP A 109 8.74 0.68 -18.02
CA ASP A 109 8.79 1.03 -19.44
C ASP A 109 7.46 1.64 -19.86
N LYS A 110 7.48 2.90 -20.24
CA LYS A 110 6.32 3.62 -20.80
C LYS A 110 6.60 3.97 -22.24
N SER A 111 5.94 3.28 -23.15
CA SER A 111 6.04 3.57 -24.60
C SER A 111 7.50 3.57 -25.12
N GLY A 112 8.32 2.66 -24.65
CA GLY A 112 9.75 2.54 -25.03
C GLY A 112 10.69 3.44 -24.23
N PHE A 113 10.20 4.17 -23.23
CA PHE A 113 11.03 4.97 -22.33
C PHE A 113 11.03 4.36 -20.93
N GLU A 114 12.20 3.91 -20.51
CA GLU A 114 12.36 3.41 -19.15
C GLU A 114 12.52 4.56 -18.15
N THR A 115 11.67 4.56 -17.12
CA THR A 115 11.81 5.42 -15.94
C THR A 115 12.29 4.59 -14.77
N ARG A 116 13.46 4.88 -14.23
CA ARG A 116 14.00 4.22 -13.03
C ARG A 116 13.38 4.78 -11.77
N CYS A 117 13.04 3.89 -10.85
CA CYS A 117 12.37 4.22 -9.61
C CYS A 117 13.27 3.95 -8.41
N ILE A 118 13.24 4.86 -7.44
CA ILE A 118 13.90 4.66 -6.16
C ILE A 118 12.89 4.04 -5.19
N VAL A 119 13.14 2.82 -4.76
CA VAL A 119 12.30 2.14 -3.78
C VAL A 119 12.54 2.74 -2.39
N ASP A 120 11.48 3.11 -1.70
CA ASP A 120 11.49 3.66 -0.35
C ASP A 120 11.21 2.60 0.71
N SER A 121 10.29 1.67 0.43
CA SER A 121 9.96 0.58 1.35
C SER A 121 9.39 -0.62 0.61
N ILE A 122 9.56 -1.81 1.21
CA ILE A 122 8.98 -3.07 0.73
C ILE A 122 8.38 -3.78 1.95
N VAL A 123 7.10 -4.12 1.88
CA VAL A 123 6.42 -4.89 2.93
C VAL A 123 5.56 -6.00 2.31
N LYS A 124 5.57 -7.16 2.95
CA LYS A 124 4.66 -8.25 2.63
C LYS A 124 3.29 -7.95 3.21
N LEU A 125 2.25 -8.03 2.40
CA LEU A 125 0.87 -7.83 2.85
C LEU A 125 0.32 -9.12 3.46
N ALA A 126 -0.44 -8.98 4.53
CA ALA A 126 -1.22 -10.09 5.06
C ALA A 126 -2.35 -10.48 4.09
N PRO A 127 -2.74 -11.76 4.02
CA PRO A 127 -3.81 -12.22 3.14
C PRO A 127 -5.11 -11.43 3.31
N GLU A 128 -5.42 -11.03 4.54
CA GLU A 128 -6.60 -10.24 4.89
C GLU A 128 -6.56 -8.85 4.24
N GLN A 129 -5.38 -8.21 4.21
CA GLN A 129 -5.19 -6.91 3.55
C GLN A 129 -5.39 -7.04 2.04
N VAL A 130 -4.87 -8.12 1.44
CA VAL A 130 -5.06 -8.40 0.01
C VAL A 130 -6.53 -8.66 -0.30
N ALA A 131 -7.26 -9.38 0.58
CA ALA A 131 -8.67 -9.67 0.41
C ALA A 131 -9.56 -8.41 0.46
N LEU A 132 -9.12 -7.36 1.13
CA LEU A 132 -9.82 -6.06 1.18
C LEU A 132 -9.60 -5.21 -0.07
N LEU A 133 -8.60 -5.53 -0.89
CA LEU A 133 -8.38 -4.82 -2.14
C LEU A 133 -9.50 -5.11 -3.16
N PRO A 134 -9.93 -4.14 -3.96
CA PRO A 134 -10.78 -4.38 -5.12
C PRO A 134 -10.14 -5.44 -6.04
N LYS A 135 -10.92 -6.33 -6.62
CA LYS A 135 -10.41 -7.42 -7.48
C LYS A 135 -9.45 -6.93 -8.58
N LYS A 136 -9.75 -5.77 -9.18
CA LYS A 136 -8.95 -5.15 -10.26
C LYS A 136 -7.56 -4.64 -9.79
N LEU A 137 -7.36 -4.50 -8.48
CA LEU A 137 -6.11 -4.01 -7.88
C LEU A 137 -5.28 -5.13 -7.25
N ARG A 138 -5.75 -6.36 -7.30
CA ARG A 138 -4.96 -7.53 -6.85
C ARG A 138 -4.00 -7.93 -7.97
N PRO A 139 -2.67 -7.97 -7.71
CA PRO A 139 -1.69 -8.37 -8.71
C PRO A 139 -1.75 -9.85 -9.06
#